data_c6e805e1723caf114b0a1519e131097b
#
_entry.id   c6e805e1723caf114b0a1519e131097b
#
_cell.length_a   1.000
_cell.length_b   1.000
_cell.length_c   1.000
_cell.angle_alpha   90.00
_cell.angle_beta   90.00
_cell.angle_gamma   90.00
#
_symmetry.space_group_name_H-M   'P 1'
#
loop_
_entity.id
_entity.type
_entity.pdbx_description
1 polymer ?
#
loop_
_entity_poly.entity_id
_entity_poly.type
_entity_poly.pdbx_seq_one_letter_code
_entity_poly.pdbx_strand_id
1 'polypeptide(L)'
;HPDDLLDRGANAPVYSTVTEDKSEAKVAKSGIYSHLMTGVSYMIPFVVAGGICIALAFAFGGINAEGELASAINELGGIAMGLMWPILGGYVAFSIADRPGLVPGMASGMIASSMNAGFLGALLGGFLAGYTVYWLKKVLKLPAAFSGLLPVLILPVVSILFVGLIMKFIVGIPITALNEGITNWLNSLSGINSVLLGL
;
A
#
# COMPACT_ATOMS: atom_id res chain seq x y z
N HIS A 1 46.09 -28.05 -5.27
CA HIS A 1 45.97 -28.37 -6.69
C HIS A 1 44.90 -27.47 -7.31
N PRO A 2 45.14 -26.85 -8.50
CA PRO A 2 44.16 -25.89 -9.08
C PRO A 2 42.81 -26.52 -9.41
N ASP A 3 42.76 -27.83 -9.60
CA ASP A 3 41.52 -28.55 -9.94
C ASP A 3 40.54 -28.68 -8.77
N ASP A 4 41.02 -28.60 -7.52
CA ASP A 4 40.18 -28.69 -6.31
C ASP A 4 39.37 -27.41 -6.06
N LEU A 5 39.76 -26.28 -6.67
CA LEU A 5 39.03 -25.02 -6.59
C LEU A 5 37.90 -24.94 -7.61
N LEU A 6 37.98 -25.67 -8.70
CA LEU A 6 36.94 -25.71 -9.74
C LEU A 6 35.75 -26.61 -9.33
N ASP A 7 36.03 -27.71 -8.60
CA ASP A 7 34.99 -28.62 -8.08
C ASP A 7 34.16 -27.97 -6.94
N ARG A 8 34.74 -27.07 -6.16
CA ARG A 8 34.03 -26.34 -5.11
C ARG A 8 33.08 -25.27 -5.67
N GLY A 9 33.32 -24.76 -6.86
CA GLY A 9 32.44 -23.83 -7.57
C GLY A 9 31.23 -24.49 -8.22
N ALA A 10 31.35 -25.81 -8.56
CA ALA A 10 30.28 -26.52 -9.26
C ALA A 10 29.16 -27.03 -8.35
N ASN A 11 29.39 -27.09 -7.04
CA ASN A 11 28.43 -27.59 -6.03
C ASN A 11 27.92 -26.49 -5.06
N ALA A 12 28.00 -25.23 -5.41
CA ALA A 12 27.43 -24.18 -4.60
C ALA A 12 25.90 -24.19 -4.72
N PRO A 13 25.13 -24.34 -3.63
CA PRO A 13 23.66 -24.43 -3.66
C PRO A 13 22.94 -23.11 -4.00
N VAL A 14 23.70 -22.11 -4.47
CA VAL A 14 23.18 -20.75 -4.73
C VAL A 14 22.30 -20.67 -5.98
N TYR A 15 22.41 -21.60 -6.92
CA TYR A 15 21.64 -21.55 -8.17
C TYR A 15 20.24 -22.13 -8.09
N SER A 16 19.96 -23.04 -7.14
CA SER A 16 18.62 -23.63 -6.97
C SER A 16 17.65 -22.65 -6.31
N THR A 17 18.09 -21.89 -5.31
CA THR A 17 17.24 -20.93 -4.60
C THR A 17 16.83 -19.75 -5.48
N VAL A 18 17.72 -19.26 -6.36
CA VAL A 18 17.42 -18.14 -7.26
C VAL A 18 16.47 -18.55 -8.42
N THR A 19 16.50 -19.80 -8.82
CA THR A 19 15.58 -20.32 -9.87
C THR A 19 14.21 -20.70 -9.29
N GLU A 20 14.13 -21.20 -8.07
CA GLU A 20 12.87 -21.47 -7.37
C GLU A 20 12.17 -20.15 -7.03
N ASP A 21 12.86 -19.14 -6.48
CA ASP A 21 12.33 -17.81 -6.24
C ASP A 21 11.79 -17.12 -7.52
N LYS A 22 12.47 -17.35 -8.67
CA LYS A 22 12.00 -16.82 -9.95
C LYS A 22 10.79 -17.58 -10.52
N SER A 23 10.65 -18.86 -10.23
CA SER A 23 9.49 -19.65 -10.66
C SER A 23 8.27 -19.38 -9.78
N GLU A 24 8.46 -19.27 -8.48
CA GLU A 24 7.40 -18.85 -7.55
C GLU A 24 6.95 -17.40 -7.80
N ALA A 25 7.89 -16.48 -8.06
CA ALA A 25 7.58 -15.11 -8.46
C ALA A 25 6.84 -15.02 -9.82
N LYS A 26 7.03 -15.97 -10.73
CA LYS A 26 6.29 -16.05 -11.99
C LYS A 26 4.88 -16.61 -11.84
N VAL A 27 4.69 -17.60 -10.98
CA VAL A 27 3.37 -18.19 -10.68
C VAL A 27 2.52 -17.23 -9.84
N ALA A 28 3.14 -16.46 -8.94
CA ALA A 28 2.46 -15.44 -8.15
C ALA A 28 2.00 -14.21 -8.95
N LYS A 29 2.43 -14.03 -10.19
CA LYS A 29 2.15 -12.82 -11.00
C LYS A 29 0.79 -12.79 -11.71
N SER A 30 -0.06 -13.77 -11.56
CA SER A 30 -1.36 -13.81 -12.23
C SER A 30 -2.50 -13.85 -11.22
N GLY A 31 -3.10 -12.69 -10.94
CA GLY A 31 -4.36 -12.62 -10.21
C GLY A 31 -4.43 -11.49 -9.18
N ILE A 32 -5.64 -11.22 -8.71
CA ILE A 32 -5.98 -10.20 -7.70
C ILE A 32 -5.10 -10.35 -6.45
N TYR A 33 -4.86 -11.58 -6.01
CA TYR A 33 -4.01 -11.89 -4.86
C TYR A 33 -2.57 -11.40 -5.04
N SER A 34 -1.98 -11.57 -6.22
CA SER A 34 -0.62 -11.10 -6.51
C SER A 34 -0.50 -9.58 -6.42
N HIS A 35 -1.50 -8.87 -6.95
CA HIS A 35 -1.54 -7.41 -6.89
C HIS A 35 -1.68 -6.93 -5.44
N LEU A 36 -2.52 -7.59 -4.64
CA LEU A 36 -2.67 -7.36 -3.21
C LEU A 36 -1.33 -7.55 -2.49
N MET A 37 -0.68 -8.69 -2.69
CA MET A 37 0.59 -9.02 -2.03
C MET A 37 1.70 -8.05 -2.40
N THR A 38 1.72 -7.56 -3.63
CA THR A 38 2.65 -6.50 -4.04
C THR A 38 2.44 -5.24 -3.19
N GLY A 39 1.22 -4.74 -3.10
CA GLY A 39 0.91 -3.55 -2.29
C GLY A 39 1.27 -3.72 -0.81
N VAL A 40 0.87 -4.85 -0.22
CA VAL A 40 1.18 -5.17 1.19
C VAL A 40 2.68 -5.26 1.43
N SER A 41 3.44 -5.93 0.55
CA SER A 41 4.90 -6.08 0.70
C SER A 41 5.63 -4.73 0.72
N TYR A 42 5.19 -3.78 -0.11
CA TYR A 42 5.78 -2.44 -0.10
C TYR A 42 5.29 -1.57 1.07
N MET A 43 4.13 -1.85 1.64
CA MET A 43 3.60 -1.16 2.81
C MET A 43 4.32 -1.55 4.11
N ILE A 44 4.71 -2.82 4.27
CA ILE A 44 5.30 -3.36 5.51
C ILE A 44 6.49 -2.52 6.03
N PRO A 45 7.49 -2.11 5.23
CA PRO A 45 8.61 -1.32 5.73
C PRO A 45 8.18 0.01 6.37
N PHE A 46 7.12 0.65 5.87
CA PHE A 46 6.61 1.91 6.41
C PHE A 46 5.94 1.70 7.78
N VAL A 47 5.17 0.63 7.92
CA VAL A 47 4.55 0.25 9.19
C VAL A 47 5.62 -0.10 10.23
N VAL A 48 6.63 -0.88 9.84
CA VAL A 48 7.73 -1.28 10.75
C VAL A 48 8.55 -0.06 11.18
N ALA A 49 8.98 0.77 10.23
CA ALA A 49 9.76 1.97 10.54
C ALA A 49 8.96 2.95 11.40
N GLY A 50 7.70 3.20 11.05
CA GLY A 50 6.82 4.07 11.81
C GLY A 50 6.59 3.56 13.24
N GLY A 51 6.31 2.27 13.40
CA GLY A 51 6.12 1.64 14.70
C GLY A 51 7.37 1.69 15.58
N ILE A 52 8.55 1.45 15.00
CA ILE A 52 9.83 1.56 15.71
C ILE A 52 10.08 3.01 16.15
N CYS A 53 9.85 4.00 15.29
CA CYS A 53 10.01 5.41 15.66
C CYS A 53 9.08 5.80 16.82
N ILE A 54 7.80 5.40 16.78
CA ILE A 54 6.85 5.68 17.86
C ILE A 54 7.30 5.00 19.17
N ALA A 55 7.76 3.74 19.09
CA ALA A 55 8.27 3.03 20.26
C ALA A 55 9.51 3.70 20.87
N LEU A 56 10.42 4.20 20.03
CA LEU A 56 11.59 4.97 20.48
C LEU A 56 11.17 6.31 21.12
N ALA A 57 10.18 7.00 20.55
CA ALA A 57 9.65 8.23 21.15
C ALA A 57 9.13 7.98 22.57
N PHE A 58 8.43 6.89 22.79
CA PHE A 58 7.96 6.50 24.14
C PHE A 58 9.11 6.12 25.08
N ALA A 59 10.17 5.51 24.55
CA ALA A 59 11.35 5.19 25.36
C ALA A 59 12.11 6.44 25.84
N PHE A 60 12.15 7.50 25.04
CA PHE A 60 12.85 8.75 25.38
C PHE A 60 12.00 9.78 26.14
N GLY A 61 10.69 9.84 25.89
CA GLY A 61 9.81 10.87 26.45
C GLY A 61 8.56 10.33 27.17
N GLY A 62 8.50 9.04 27.47
CA GLY A 62 7.33 8.40 28.07
C GLY A 62 6.14 8.30 27.11
N ILE A 63 4.97 7.87 27.62
CA ILE A 63 3.76 7.61 26.82
C ILE A 63 3.27 8.85 26.07
N ASN A 64 3.50 10.04 26.62
CA ASN A 64 3.10 11.32 25.99
C ASN A 64 4.16 11.86 25.02
N ALA A 65 5.30 11.17 24.86
CA ALA A 65 6.45 11.62 24.07
C ALA A 65 6.90 13.06 24.48
N GLU A 66 7.05 13.29 25.78
CA GLU A 66 7.43 14.58 26.33
C GLU A 66 8.89 14.94 25.99
N GLY A 67 9.12 16.20 25.64
CA GLY A 67 10.41 16.71 25.19
C GLY A 67 10.51 16.81 23.67
N GLU A 68 11.32 17.75 23.21
CA GLU A 68 11.45 18.11 21.79
C GLU A 68 11.90 16.96 20.91
N LEU A 69 12.89 16.19 21.40
CA LEU A 69 13.42 15.01 20.67
C LEU A 69 12.38 13.89 20.56
N ALA A 70 11.71 13.54 21.65
CA ALA A 70 10.71 12.50 21.68
C ALA A 70 9.50 12.87 20.79
N SER A 71 9.05 14.11 20.85
CA SER A 71 7.99 14.64 20.01
C SER A 71 8.36 14.58 18.52
N ALA A 72 9.58 15.00 18.15
CA ALA A 72 10.06 14.92 16.78
C ALA A 72 10.11 13.47 16.25
N ILE A 73 10.61 12.53 17.03
CA ILE A 73 10.66 11.11 16.66
C ILE A 73 9.25 10.54 16.52
N ASN A 74 8.33 10.92 17.40
CA ASN A 74 6.92 10.50 17.33
C ASN A 74 6.24 11.03 16.06
N GLU A 75 6.49 12.28 15.70
CA GLU A 75 5.98 12.87 14.45
C GLU A 75 6.50 12.14 13.22
N LEU A 76 7.81 11.85 13.17
CA LEU A 76 8.41 11.06 12.08
C LEU A 76 7.77 9.67 11.98
N GLY A 77 7.52 9.02 13.11
CA GLY A 77 6.80 7.74 13.17
C GLY A 77 5.37 7.86 12.63
N GLY A 78 4.65 8.90 13.01
CA GLY A 78 3.31 9.19 12.52
C GLY A 78 3.26 9.44 11.02
N ILE A 79 4.22 10.18 10.46
CA ILE A 79 4.36 10.41 9.02
C ILE A 79 4.60 9.09 8.28
N ALA A 80 5.53 8.25 8.78
CA ALA A 80 5.81 6.95 8.17
C ALA A 80 4.57 6.04 8.19
N MET A 81 3.84 5.98 9.30
CA MET A 81 2.58 5.25 9.41
C MET A 81 1.51 5.82 8.47
N GLY A 82 1.43 7.13 8.32
CA GLY A 82 0.48 7.80 7.40
C GLY A 82 0.72 7.44 5.93
N LEU A 83 1.98 7.18 5.55
CA LEU A 83 2.35 6.80 4.20
C LEU A 83 1.91 5.36 3.83
N MET A 84 1.52 4.52 4.79
CA MET A 84 1.14 3.13 4.49
C MET A 84 -0.04 3.03 3.52
N TRP A 85 -1.02 3.93 3.62
CA TRP A 85 -2.21 3.91 2.76
C TRP A 85 -1.91 4.28 1.30
N PRO A 86 -1.22 5.42 1.03
CA PRO A 86 -0.82 5.75 -0.33
C PRO A 86 0.15 4.72 -0.92
N ILE A 87 1.06 4.16 -0.13
CA ILE A 87 1.96 3.10 -0.61
C ILE A 87 1.17 1.84 -0.99
N LEU A 88 0.25 1.39 -0.14
CA LEU A 88 -0.60 0.24 -0.44
C LEU A 88 -1.36 0.44 -1.76
N GLY A 89 -2.13 1.53 -1.88
CA GLY A 89 -2.92 1.82 -3.09
C GLY A 89 -2.04 2.03 -4.32
N GLY A 90 -0.92 2.73 -4.17
CA GLY A 90 0.03 2.99 -5.24
C GLY A 90 0.66 1.71 -5.82
N TYR A 91 1.14 0.82 -4.96
CA TYR A 91 1.81 -0.40 -5.43
C TYR A 91 0.85 -1.50 -5.88
N VAL A 92 -0.39 -1.53 -5.39
CA VAL A 92 -1.45 -2.34 -6.01
C VAL A 92 -1.71 -1.86 -7.44
N ALA A 93 -1.91 -0.56 -7.64
CA ALA A 93 -2.12 0.02 -8.96
C ALA A 93 -0.91 -0.13 -9.90
N PHE A 94 0.31 0.02 -9.37
CA PHE A 94 1.55 -0.22 -10.09
C PHE A 94 1.66 -1.67 -10.58
N SER A 95 1.29 -2.63 -9.74
CA SER A 95 1.30 -4.05 -10.10
C SER A 95 0.35 -4.39 -11.27
N ILE A 96 -0.71 -3.59 -11.47
CA ILE A 96 -1.71 -3.78 -12.55
C ILE A 96 -1.32 -3.01 -13.82
N ALA A 97 -0.88 -1.76 -13.66
CA ALA A 97 -0.74 -0.81 -14.76
C ALA A 97 0.66 -0.21 -14.92
N ASP A 98 1.67 -0.73 -14.20
CA ASP A 98 3.03 -0.23 -14.15
C ASP A 98 3.11 1.24 -13.67
N ARG A 99 4.15 1.96 -14.08
CA ARG A 99 4.45 3.34 -13.64
C ARG A 99 3.27 4.32 -13.70
N PRO A 100 2.46 4.37 -14.77
CA PRO A 100 1.33 5.30 -14.83
C PRO A 100 0.24 5.04 -13.78
N GLY A 101 0.15 3.81 -13.25
CA GLY A 101 -0.79 3.45 -12.19
C GLY A 101 -0.40 3.95 -10.81
N LEU A 102 0.91 4.20 -10.59
CA LEU A 102 1.43 4.52 -9.26
C LEU A 102 0.80 5.79 -8.67
N VAL A 103 0.78 6.87 -9.44
CA VAL A 103 0.30 8.19 -8.97
C VAL A 103 -1.19 8.18 -8.63
N PRO A 104 -2.11 7.73 -9.52
CA PRO A 104 -3.53 7.65 -9.17
C PRO A 104 -3.82 6.62 -8.06
N GLY A 105 -3.01 5.55 -7.94
CA GLY A 105 -3.10 4.59 -6.86
C GLY A 105 -2.72 5.22 -5.51
N MET A 106 -1.63 5.98 -5.45
CA MET A 106 -1.24 6.71 -4.24
C MET A 106 -2.28 7.77 -3.86
N ALA A 107 -2.80 8.52 -4.83
CA ALA A 107 -3.84 9.51 -4.61
C ALA A 107 -5.11 8.88 -4.04
N SER A 108 -5.54 7.73 -4.56
CA SER A 108 -6.70 6.99 -4.04
C SER A 108 -6.48 6.47 -2.62
N GLY A 109 -5.26 6.03 -2.29
CA GLY A 109 -4.87 5.64 -0.93
C GLY A 109 -4.93 6.81 0.07
N MET A 110 -4.49 8.01 -0.34
CA MET A 110 -4.62 9.24 0.46
C MET A 110 -6.08 9.63 0.66
N ILE A 111 -6.90 9.57 -0.39
CA ILE A 111 -8.35 9.82 -0.29
C ILE A 111 -8.99 8.83 0.68
N ALA A 112 -8.65 7.54 0.59
CA ALA A 112 -9.14 6.52 1.51
C ALA A 112 -8.77 6.82 2.97
N SER A 113 -7.54 7.29 3.21
CA SER A 113 -7.09 7.73 4.53
C SER A 113 -7.90 8.92 5.04
N SER A 114 -8.10 9.96 4.22
CA SER A 114 -8.85 11.16 4.59
C SER A 114 -10.33 10.91 4.89
N MET A 115 -10.88 9.82 4.35
CA MET A 115 -12.27 9.39 4.55
C MET A 115 -12.42 8.34 5.65
N ASN A 116 -11.37 8.05 6.43
CA ASN A 116 -11.31 6.95 7.40
C ASN A 116 -11.72 5.58 6.81
N ALA A 117 -11.57 5.40 5.51
CA ALA A 117 -11.85 4.15 4.83
C ALA A 117 -10.76 3.08 5.04
N GLY A 118 -9.63 3.47 5.63
CA GLY A 118 -8.56 2.60 6.09
C GLY A 118 -7.99 1.68 5.02
N PHE A 119 -7.61 0.48 5.44
CA PHE A 119 -7.00 -0.54 4.58
C PHE A 119 -7.88 -0.93 3.38
N LEU A 120 -9.16 -1.19 3.62
CA LEU A 120 -10.09 -1.60 2.56
C LEU A 120 -10.28 -0.50 1.51
N GLY A 121 -10.37 0.76 1.95
CA GLY A 121 -10.47 1.90 1.04
C GLY A 121 -9.22 2.07 0.18
N ALA A 122 -8.02 2.00 0.77
CA ALA A 122 -6.76 2.10 0.05
C ALA A 122 -6.58 0.94 -0.96
N LEU A 123 -6.98 -0.26 -0.57
CA LEU A 123 -6.94 -1.44 -1.42
C LEU A 123 -7.87 -1.31 -2.63
N LEU A 124 -9.15 -1.01 -2.39
CA LEU A 124 -10.13 -0.82 -3.46
C LEU A 124 -9.75 0.35 -4.38
N GLY A 125 -9.27 1.45 -3.80
CA GLY A 125 -8.76 2.58 -4.57
C GLY A 125 -7.57 2.22 -5.45
N GLY A 126 -6.64 1.41 -4.94
CA GLY A 126 -5.51 0.89 -5.69
C GLY A 126 -5.93 0.01 -6.87
N PHE A 127 -6.85 -0.92 -6.66
CA PHE A 127 -7.40 -1.73 -7.74
C PHE A 127 -8.14 -0.87 -8.77
N LEU A 128 -9.00 0.03 -8.32
CA LEU A 128 -9.74 0.93 -9.19
C LEU A 128 -8.79 1.77 -10.05
N ALA A 129 -7.76 2.35 -9.44
CA ALA A 129 -6.74 3.13 -10.13
C ALA A 129 -5.97 2.30 -11.15
N GLY A 130 -5.50 1.11 -10.76
CA GLY A 130 -4.77 0.21 -11.63
C GLY A 130 -5.58 -0.20 -12.87
N TYR A 131 -6.80 -0.68 -12.67
CA TYR A 131 -7.66 -1.09 -13.79
C TYR A 131 -8.11 0.09 -14.65
N THR A 132 -8.37 1.25 -14.07
CA THR A 132 -8.68 2.48 -14.83
C THR A 132 -7.53 2.84 -15.77
N VAL A 133 -6.29 2.90 -15.26
CA VAL A 133 -5.11 3.19 -16.08
C VAL A 133 -4.88 2.11 -17.14
N TYR A 134 -5.04 0.84 -16.76
CA TYR A 134 -4.92 -0.27 -17.70
C TYR A 134 -5.90 -0.15 -18.86
N TRP A 135 -7.14 0.22 -18.57
CA TRP A 135 -8.18 0.44 -19.59
C TRP A 135 -7.89 1.69 -20.43
N LEU A 136 -7.50 2.80 -19.79
CA LEU A 136 -7.13 4.05 -20.49
C LEU A 136 -5.97 3.83 -21.48
N LYS A 137 -4.96 3.04 -21.11
CA LYS A 137 -3.85 2.67 -22.04
C LYS A 137 -4.34 1.98 -23.30
N LYS A 138 -5.43 1.21 -23.24
CA LYS A 138 -5.99 0.51 -24.40
C LYS A 138 -6.83 1.42 -25.28
N VAL A 139 -7.54 2.37 -24.69
CA VAL A 139 -8.48 3.27 -25.39
C VAL A 139 -7.73 4.48 -25.97
N LEU A 140 -6.82 5.08 -25.22
CA LEU A 140 -6.06 6.25 -25.64
C LEU A 140 -4.85 5.83 -26.51
N LYS A 141 -5.10 5.73 -27.80
CA LYS A 141 -4.05 5.56 -28.81
C LYS A 141 -3.73 6.92 -29.41
N LEU A 142 -2.66 7.56 -28.92
CA LEU A 142 -2.18 8.84 -29.43
C LEU A 142 -1.18 8.65 -30.58
N PRO A 143 -1.07 9.62 -31.51
CA PRO A 143 -0.05 9.65 -32.55
C PRO A 143 1.37 9.57 -31.94
N ALA A 144 2.32 9.05 -32.71
CA ALA A 144 3.70 8.82 -32.25
C ALA A 144 4.38 10.07 -31.66
N ALA A 145 4.01 11.27 -32.12
CA ALA A 145 4.52 12.54 -31.59
C ALA A 145 4.19 12.77 -30.10
N PHE A 146 3.10 12.22 -29.58
CA PHE A 146 2.66 12.40 -28.21
C PHE A 146 2.82 11.12 -27.35
N SER A 147 3.42 10.06 -27.89
CA SER A 147 3.57 8.77 -27.22
C SER A 147 4.33 8.85 -25.88
N GLY A 148 5.29 9.77 -25.75
CA GLY A 148 6.04 10.00 -24.52
C GLY A 148 5.25 10.75 -23.44
N LEU A 149 4.32 11.63 -23.82
CA LEU A 149 3.51 12.42 -22.87
C LEU A 149 2.33 11.60 -22.32
N LEU A 150 1.86 10.60 -23.05
CA LEU A 150 0.73 9.77 -22.64
C LEU A 150 0.94 9.11 -21.26
N PRO A 151 2.01 8.33 -21.03
CA PRO A 151 2.18 7.63 -19.77
C PRO A 151 2.58 8.53 -18.60
N VAL A 152 3.20 9.69 -18.88
CA VAL A 152 3.77 10.56 -17.85
C VAL A 152 2.81 11.63 -17.39
N LEU A 153 2.01 12.18 -18.27
CA LEU A 153 1.14 13.34 -17.99
C LEU A 153 -0.35 12.99 -18.13
N ILE A 154 -0.75 12.49 -19.29
CA ILE A 154 -2.18 12.34 -19.62
C ILE A 154 -2.82 11.24 -18.77
N LEU A 155 -2.21 10.05 -18.71
CA LEU A 155 -2.75 8.93 -17.95
C LEU A 155 -2.88 9.22 -16.45
N PRO A 156 -1.84 9.73 -15.74
CA PRO A 156 -1.99 10.05 -14.33
C PRO A 156 -3.06 11.12 -14.06
N VAL A 157 -3.09 12.21 -14.82
CA VAL A 157 -4.03 13.31 -14.60
C VAL A 157 -5.47 12.85 -14.79
N VAL A 158 -5.78 12.21 -15.92
CA VAL A 158 -7.13 11.72 -16.21
C VAL A 158 -7.56 10.66 -15.20
N SER A 159 -6.63 9.77 -14.83
CA SER A 159 -6.92 8.70 -13.87
C SER A 159 -7.14 9.23 -12.45
N ILE A 160 -6.38 10.23 -11.98
CA ILE A 160 -6.60 10.84 -10.67
C ILE A 160 -7.99 11.47 -10.60
N LEU A 161 -8.36 12.25 -11.62
CA LEU A 161 -9.67 12.90 -11.66
C LEU A 161 -10.79 11.84 -11.64
N PHE A 162 -10.71 10.85 -12.50
CA PHE A 162 -11.73 9.81 -12.60
C PHE A 162 -11.81 8.96 -11.32
N VAL A 163 -10.68 8.42 -10.88
CA VAL A 163 -10.61 7.56 -9.69
C VAL A 163 -10.91 8.34 -8.43
N GLY A 164 -10.40 9.57 -8.31
CA GLY A 164 -10.63 10.42 -7.16
C GLY A 164 -12.11 10.76 -6.97
N LEU A 165 -12.81 11.08 -8.05
CA LEU A 165 -14.25 11.34 -8.02
C LEU A 165 -15.05 10.08 -7.65
N ILE A 166 -14.72 8.94 -8.23
CA ILE A 166 -15.36 7.66 -7.90
C ILE A 166 -15.10 7.29 -6.45
N MET A 167 -13.84 7.39 -5.98
CA MET A 167 -13.49 7.11 -4.58
C MET A 167 -14.27 8.02 -3.63
N LYS A 168 -14.37 9.31 -3.92
CA LYS A 168 -15.02 10.26 -3.03
C LYS A 168 -16.55 10.13 -3.00
N PHE A 169 -17.20 9.96 -4.15
CA PHE A 169 -18.65 10.02 -4.27
C PHE A 169 -19.36 8.66 -4.31
N ILE A 170 -18.67 7.62 -4.78
CA ILE A 170 -19.29 6.29 -4.97
C ILE A 170 -18.74 5.29 -3.95
N VAL A 171 -17.43 5.18 -3.82
CA VAL A 171 -16.80 4.14 -3.00
C VAL A 171 -16.67 4.57 -1.54
N GLY A 172 -16.40 5.85 -1.30
CA GLY A 172 -16.16 6.37 0.04
C GLY A 172 -17.38 6.28 0.94
N ILE A 173 -18.56 6.62 0.45
CA ILE A 173 -19.80 6.62 1.25
C ILE A 173 -20.10 5.23 1.85
N PRO A 174 -20.17 4.13 1.05
CA PRO A 174 -20.45 2.81 1.63
C PRO A 174 -19.31 2.29 2.52
N ILE A 175 -18.06 2.62 2.22
CA ILE A 175 -16.92 2.13 3.04
C ILE A 175 -16.85 2.85 4.38
N THR A 176 -17.07 4.16 4.43
CA THR A 176 -17.15 4.89 5.70
C THR A 176 -18.30 4.39 6.55
N ALA A 177 -19.47 4.17 5.96
CA ALA A 177 -20.63 3.59 6.66
C ALA A 177 -20.33 2.18 7.20
N LEU A 178 -19.59 1.35 6.45
CA LEU A 178 -19.17 0.02 6.90
C LEU A 178 -18.20 0.12 8.09
N ASN A 179 -17.19 1.00 8.01
CA ASN A 179 -16.25 1.22 9.10
C ASN A 179 -16.91 1.76 10.36
N GLU A 180 -17.82 2.72 10.22
CA GLU A 180 -18.63 3.24 11.34
C GLU A 180 -19.51 2.14 11.95
N GLY A 181 -20.14 1.32 11.12
CA GLY A 181 -20.93 0.18 11.55
C GLY A 181 -20.12 -0.84 12.37
N ILE A 182 -18.91 -1.19 11.89
CA ILE A 182 -17.99 -2.08 12.61
C ILE A 182 -17.54 -1.46 13.93
N THR A 183 -17.18 -0.17 13.91
CA THR A 183 -16.74 0.56 15.11
C THR A 183 -17.85 0.63 16.16
N ASN A 184 -19.07 0.94 15.75
CA ASN A 184 -20.23 0.96 16.64
C ASN A 184 -20.57 -0.42 17.21
N TRP A 185 -20.45 -1.46 16.39
CA TRP A 185 -20.60 -2.84 16.85
C TRP A 185 -19.55 -3.24 17.89
N LEU A 186 -18.27 -2.94 17.64
CA LEU A 186 -17.18 -3.18 18.60
C LEU A 186 -17.39 -2.39 19.90
N ASN A 187 -17.79 -1.13 19.81
CA ASN A 187 -18.08 -0.30 20.98
C ASN A 187 -19.26 -0.85 21.79
N SER A 188 -20.28 -1.40 21.14
CA SER A 188 -21.41 -2.04 21.83
C SER A 188 -20.97 -3.30 22.59
N LEU A 189 -20.07 -4.11 22.00
CA LEU A 189 -19.50 -5.27 22.67
C LEU A 189 -18.61 -4.87 23.86
N SER A 190 -17.83 -3.80 23.73
CA SER A 190 -17.02 -3.26 24.82
C SER A 190 -17.88 -2.75 25.99
N GLY A 191 -19.01 -2.11 25.70
CA GLY A 191 -19.97 -1.68 26.71
C GLY A 191 -20.58 -2.84 27.50
N ILE A 192 -20.90 -3.95 26.83
CA ILE A 192 -21.42 -5.16 27.48
C ILE A 192 -20.37 -5.78 28.40
N ASN A 193 -19.11 -5.85 27.98
CA ASN A 193 -18.03 -6.36 28.82
C ASN A 193 -17.78 -5.49 30.05
N SER A 194 -17.91 -4.19 29.96
CA SER A 194 -17.77 -3.26 31.09
C SER A 194 -18.84 -3.47 32.15
N VAL A 195 -20.05 -3.82 31.74
CA VAL A 195 -21.15 -4.16 32.65
C VAL A 195 -20.93 -5.52 33.32
N LEU A 196 -20.36 -6.50 32.60
CA LEU A 196 -20.00 -7.81 33.13
C LEU A 196 -18.81 -7.77 34.09
N LEU A 197 -17.85 -6.86 33.88
CA LEU A 197 -16.67 -6.67 34.77
C LEU A 197 -16.99 -5.79 35.99
N GLY A 198 -18.09 -5.06 35.97
CA GLY A 198 -18.59 -4.27 37.09
C GLY A 198 -19.50 -5.03 38.09
N LEU A 199 -19.79 -6.30 37.82
CA LEU A 199 -20.44 -7.25 38.68
C LEU A 199 -19.40 -8.18 39.33
#